data_07e5414e691e3129deaaf971969c930f
#
_entry.id   07e5414e691e3129deaaf971969c930f
#
_cell.length_a   1.000
_cell.length_b   1.000
_cell.length_c   1.000
_cell.angle_alpha   90.00
_cell.angle_beta   90.00
_cell.angle_gamma   90.00
#
_symmetry.space_group_name_H-M   'P 1'
#
loop_
_entity.id
_entity.type
_entity.pdbx_description
1 polymer ?
#
loop_
_entity_poly.entity_id
_entity_poly.type
_entity_poly.pdbx_seq_one_letter_code
_entity_poly.pdbx_strand_id
1 'polypeptide(L)'
;MTEYIIETKDLTKRFGKDVAVNSVNMKIERGQIYGLLGRNGAGKTTTMCMLLNLSKPSSGEINLFGEDYRKHPKENYSKIGSIIETPGFYENLNAVENLKIIAKLRGNYNRKTIDEVLNLVCLYDAKYKKFKDFSLGMKQRLGIAAAIMHSPELLIL
;
A
#
# COMPACT_ATOMS: atom_id res chain seq x y z
N MET A 1 -6.22 -21.44 -15.54
CA MET A 1 -7.01 -20.91 -14.38
C MET A 1 -6.63 -19.47 -14.19
N THR A 2 -7.60 -18.57 -14.13
CA THR A 2 -7.34 -17.15 -13.87
C THR A 2 -6.81 -17.03 -12.44
N GLU A 3 -5.60 -16.51 -12.28
CA GLU A 3 -4.97 -16.34 -10.96
C GLU A 3 -5.38 -14.98 -10.40
N TYR A 4 -6.26 -14.99 -9.39
CA TYR A 4 -6.63 -13.78 -8.67
C TYR A 4 -5.53 -13.38 -7.68
N ILE A 5 -5.06 -12.13 -7.78
CA ILE A 5 -4.11 -11.57 -6.83
C ILE A 5 -4.79 -11.14 -5.52
N ILE A 6 -6.08 -10.75 -5.62
CA ILE A 6 -6.97 -10.51 -4.48
C ILE A 6 -8.30 -11.22 -4.74
N GLU A 7 -8.75 -12.01 -3.79
CA GLU A 7 -10.11 -12.53 -3.74
C GLU A 7 -10.69 -12.30 -2.34
N THR A 8 -11.91 -11.77 -2.25
CA THR A 8 -12.65 -11.66 -0.99
C THR A 8 -14.01 -12.33 -1.12
N LYS A 9 -14.46 -12.97 -0.04
CA LYS A 9 -15.80 -13.57 0.07
C LYS A 9 -16.49 -13.05 1.29
N ASP A 10 -17.65 -12.41 1.10
CA ASP A 10 -18.51 -11.84 2.14
C ASP A 10 -17.75 -11.01 3.18
N LEU A 11 -16.71 -10.28 2.70
CA LEU A 11 -15.84 -9.50 3.55
C LEU A 11 -16.62 -8.43 4.28
N THR A 12 -16.62 -8.50 5.61
CA THR A 12 -17.43 -7.64 6.47
C THR A 12 -16.60 -7.07 7.62
N LYS A 13 -16.81 -5.77 7.89
CA LYS A 13 -16.24 -5.09 9.05
C LYS A 13 -17.32 -4.35 9.84
N ARG A 14 -17.37 -4.63 11.13
CA ARG A 14 -18.24 -3.96 12.10
C ARG A 14 -17.38 -3.26 13.15
N PHE A 15 -17.79 -2.05 13.53
CA PHE A 15 -17.27 -1.32 14.68
C PHE A 15 -18.44 -1.11 15.65
N GLY A 16 -18.51 -1.95 16.68
CA GLY A 16 -19.69 -2.01 17.56
C GLY A 16 -20.96 -2.32 16.76
N LYS A 17 -21.91 -1.37 16.74
CA LYS A 17 -23.18 -1.50 16.00
C LYS A 17 -23.07 -1.08 14.52
N ASP A 18 -22.04 -0.34 14.15
CA ASP A 18 -21.90 0.23 12.81
C ASP A 18 -21.24 -0.77 11.86
N VAL A 19 -21.81 -0.93 10.67
CA VAL A 19 -21.28 -1.78 9.61
C VAL A 19 -20.53 -0.90 8.61
N ALA A 20 -19.20 -0.90 8.71
CA ALA A 20 -18.35 -0.10 7.83
C ALA A 20 -18.13 -0.74 6.46
N VAL A 21 -18.09 -2.07 6.41
CA VAL A 21 -17.99 -2.87 5.18
C VAL A 21 -18.96 -4.04 5.31
N ASN A 22 -19.79 -4.27 4.30
CA ASN A 22 -20.84 -5.27 4.33
C ASN A 22 -20.76 -6.23 3.15
N SER A 23 -20.38 -7.47 3.40
CA SER A 23 -20.37 -8.60 2.44
C SER A 23 -19.72 -8.26 1.09
N VAL A 24 -18.54 -7.64 1.11
CA VAL A 24 -17.84 -7.24 -0.12
C VAL A 24 -17.15 -8.45 -0.74
N ASN A 25 -17.50 -8.69 -2.01
CA ASN A 25 -16.93 -9.75 -2.84
C ASN A 25 -16.12 -9.10 -3.97
N MET A 26 -14.81 -9.37 -4.01
CA MET A 26 -13.89 -8.87 -5.03
C MET A 26 -13.11 -10.03 -5.64
N LYS A 27 -12.82 -9.90 -6.92
CA LYS A 27 -11.91 -10.79 -7.66
C LYS A 27 -11.07 -9.91 -8.56
N ILE A 28 -9.80 -9.78 -8.24
CA ILE A 28 -8.85 -8.93 -8.97
C ILE A 28 -7.77 -9.83 -9.54
N GLU A 29 -7.63 -9.79 -10.85
CA GLU A 29 -6.65 -10.58 -11.59
C GLU A 29 -5.26 -9.92 -11.54
N ARG A 30 -4.23 -10.73 -11.75
CA ARG A 30 -2.86 -10.22 -11.87
C ARG A 30 -2.74 -9.27 -13.07
N GLY A 31 -2.09 -8.12 -12.86
CA GLY A 31 -1.91 -7.07 -13.88
C GLY A 31 -3.13 -6.19 -14.12
N GLN A 32 -4.23 -6.38 -13.39
CA GLN A 32 -5.43 -5.55 -13.49
C GLN A 32 -5.28 -4.25 -12.69
N ILE A 33 -5.83 -3.15 -13.23
CA ILE A 33 -6.07 -1.91 -12.48
C ILE A 33 -7.52 -1.93 -11.99
N TYR A 34 -7.70 -1.93 -10.68
CA TYR A 34 -9.00 -1.98 -10.04
C TYR A 34 -9.30 -0.69 -9.26
N GLY A 35 -10.39 -0.01 -9.60
CA GLY A 35 -10.81 1.21 -8.93
C GLY A 35 -11.87 0.94 -7.85
N LEU A 36 -11.55 1.28 -6.60
CA LEU A 36 -12.50 1.22 -5.48
C LEU A 36 -13.20 2.56 -5.32
N LEU A 37 -14.42 2.66 -5.87
CA LEU A 37 -15.19 3.90 -5.90
C LEU A 37 -16.27 3.94 -4.82
N GLY A 38 -16.59 5.13 -4.33
CA GLY A 38 -17.65 5.34 -3.35
C GLY A 38 -17.52 6.67 -2.61
N ARG A 39 -18.59 7.09 -1.94
CA ARG A 39 -18.64 8.32 -1.12
C ARG A 39 -17.69 8.21 0.09
N ASN A 40 -17.39 9.35 0.73
CA ASN A 40 -16.67 9.33 2.01
C ASN A 40 -17.51 8.55 3.04
N GLY A 41 -16.84 7.68 3.81
CA GLY A 41 -17.49 6.76 4.73
C GLY A 41 -18.01 5.45 4.12
N ALA A 42 -17.89 5.23 2.80
CA ALA A 42 -18.34 3.99 2.14
C ALA A 42 -17.48 2.75 2.43
N GLY A 43 -16.54 2.80 3.36
CA GLY A 43 -15.71 1.66 3.74
C GLY A 43 -14.47 1.39 2.89
N LYS A 44 -14.12 2.27 1.93
CA LYS A 44 -12.97 2.09 1.03
C LYS A 44 -11.66 1.90 1.80
N THR A 45 -11.30 2.87 2.64
CA THR A 45 -10.08 2.80 3.48
C THR A 45 -10.12 1.61 4.42
N THR A 46 -11.29 1.30 5.00
CA THR A 46 -11.46 0.14 5.88
C THR A 46 -11.20 -1.17 5.12
N THR A 47 -11.68 -1.28 3.87
CA THR A 47 -11.42 -2.44 3.01
C THR A 47 -9.92 -2.58 2.73
N MET A 48 -9.25 -1.49 2.33
CA MET A 48 -7.79 -1.50 2.11
C MET A 48 -7.03 -1.88 3.39
N CYS A 49 -7.44 -1.35 4.55
CA CYS A 49 -6.85 -1.74 5.84
C CYS A 49 -7.02 -3.23 6.16
N MET A 50 -8.15 -3.84 5.79
CA MET A 50 -8.34 -5.28 5.96
C MET A 50 -7.45 -6.09 5.02
N LEU A 51 -7.32 -5.69 3.75
CA LEU A 51 -6.42 -6.33 2.79
C LEU A 51 -4.95 -6.27 3.24
N LEU A 52 -4.56 -5.20 3.92
CA LEU A 52 -3.21 -5.00 4.47
C LEU A 52 -3.03 -5.56 5.90
N ASN A 53 -4.03 -6.25 6.44
CA ASN A 53 -4.03 -6.79 7.82
C ASN A 53 -3.79 -5.71 8.90
N LEU A 54 -4.07 -4.46 8.59
CA LEU A 54 -4.06 -3.36 9.55
C LEU A 54 -5.35 -3.34 10.38
N SER A 55 -6.41 -3.98 9.88
CA SER A 55 -7.67 -4.17 10.57
C SER A 55 -8.19 -5.58 10.31
N LYS A 56 -8.49 -6.34 11.36
CA LYS A 56 -9.06 -7.70 11.21
C LYS A 56 -10.50 -7.62 10.70
N PRO A 57 -10.91 -8.44 9.72
CA PRO A 57 -12.32 -8.61 9.35
C PRO A 57 -13.16 -9.07 10.54
N SER A 58 -14.43 -8.69 10.57
CA SER A 58 -15.41 -9.23 11.51
C SER A 58 -15.93 -10.59 11.04
N SER A 59 -16.07 -10.75 9.71
CA SER A 59 -16.41 -12.01 9.05
C SER A 59 -15.98 -11.97 7.58
N GLY A 60 -16.09 -13.10 6.88
CA GLY A 60 -15.66 -13.27 5.51
C GLY A 60 -14.21 -13.71 5.37
N GLU A 61 -13.79 -13.87 4.13
CA GLU A 61 -12.48 -14.41 3.77
C GLU A 61 -11.70 -13.42 2.90
N ILE A 62 -10.38 -13.44 3.03
CA ILE A 62 -9.43 -12.73 2.17
C ILE A 62 -8.39 -13.71 1.70
N ASN A 63 -8.24 -13.85 0.39
CA ASN A 63 -7.12 -14.52 -0.23
C ASN A 63 -6.26 -13.51 -0.96
N LEU A 64 -4.96 -13.57 -0.73
CA LEU A 64 -3.93 -12.80 -1.42
C LEU A 64 -2.99 -13.77 -2.12
N PHE A 65 -2.68 -13.51 -3.38
CA PHE A 65 -1.80 -14.38 -4.18
C PHE A 65 -2.26 -15.85 -4.22
N GLY A 66 -3.59 -16.08 -4.20
CA GLY A 66 -4.19 -17.43 -4.24
C GLY A 66 -4.30 -18.15 -2.90
N GLU A 67 -3.84 -17.55 -1.80
CA GLU A 67 -3.84 -18.16 -0.47
C GLU A 67 -4.51 -17.29 0.58
N ASP A 68 -5.02 -17.92 1.65
CA ASP A 68 -5.49 -17.19 2.84
C ASP A 68 -4.37 -16.26 3.36
N TYR A 69 -4.65 -14.96 3.44
CA TYR A 69 -3.69 -13.92 3.81
C TYR A 69 -2.98 -14.16 5.16
N ARG A 70 -3.52 -15.02 6.02
CA ARG A 70 -2.99 -15.37 7.34
C ARG A 70 -1.94 -16.46 7.32
N LYS A 71 -1.86 -17.27 6.25
CA LYS A 71 -0.95 -18.42 6.19
C LYS A 71 0.52 -18.00 6.15
N HIS A 72 0.86 -17.04 5.28
CA HIS A 72 2.24 -16.59 5.08
C HIS A 72 2.33 -15.05 5.10
N PRO A 73 2.01 -14.40 6.26
CA PRO A 73 1.87 -12.94 6.29
C PRO A 73 3.15 -12.18 5.89
N LYS A 74 4.32 -12.60 6.35
CA LYS A 74 5.59 -11.92 6.00
C LYS A 74 5.86 -11.99 4.50
N GLU A 75 5.65 -13.15 3.89
CA GLU A 75 5.89 -13.36 2.47
C GLU A 75 4.89 -12.57 1.63
N ASN A 76 3.60 -12.64 1.94
CA ASN A 76 2.56 -11.93 1.25
C ASN A 76 2.78 -10.40 1.33
N TYR A 77 3.02 -9.84 2.53
CA TYR A 77 3.21 -8.40 2.67
C TYR A 77 4.56 -7.90 2.15
N SER A 78 5.57 -8.75 1.96
CA SER A 78 6.80 -8.37 1.26
C SER A 78 6.56 -8.05 -0.23
N LYS A 79 5.52 -8.64 -0.83
CA LYS A 79 5.12 -8.46 -2.23
C LYS A 79 4.15 -7.30 -2.45
N ILE A 80 3.74 -6.60 -1.38
CA ILE A 80 2.76 -5.51 -1.44
C ILE A 80 3.44 -4.17 -1.18
N GLY A 81 3.23 -3.22 -2.10
CA GLY A 81 3.46 -1.79 -1.88
C GLY A 81 2.15 -1.10 -1.53
N SER A 82 2.15 -0.22 -0.54
CA SER A 82 0.92 0.46 -0.16
C SER A 82 1.14 1.89 0.31
N ILE A 83 0.13 2.72 0.05
CA ILE A 83 -0.04 4.03 0.67
C ILE A 83 -1.50 4.11 1.11
N ILE A 84 -1.71 4.27 2.41
CA ILE A 84 -3.02 4.59 2.95
C ILE A 84 -2.93 5.99 3.56
N GLU A 85 -3.77 6.89 3.05
CA GLU A 85 -3.82 8.29 3.47
C GLU A 85 -2.51 9.05 3.19
N THR A 86 -2.02 9.84 4.15
CA THR A 86 -0.82 10.67 3.99
C THR A 86 0.43 9.87 4.36
N PRO A 87 1.45 9.82 3.50
CA PRO A 87 2.69 9.13 3.82
C PRO A 87 3.39 9.76 5.04
N GLY A 88 3.67 8.93 6.05
CA GLY A 88 4.39 9.33 7.25
C GLY A 88 5.91 9.28 7.04
N PHE A 89 6.52 10.41 6.69
CA PHE A 89 7.97 10.57 6.57
C PHE A 89 8.52 11.50 7.65
N TYR A 90 9.82 11.40 7.91
CA TYR A 90 10.52 12.30 8.82
C TYR A 90 10.69 13.67 8.17
N GLU A 91 10.09 14.70 8.75
CA GLU A 91 10.00 16.04 8.18
C GLU A 91 11.37 16.72 8.01
N ASN A 92 12.31 16.47 8.91
CA ASN A 92 13.64 17.05 8.90
C ASN A 92 14.64 16.33 7.99
N LEU A 93 14.27 15.16 7.45
CA LEU A 93 15.07 14.39 6.51
C LEU A 93 14.67 14.71 5.08
N ASN A 94 15.61 14.54 4.15
CA ASN A 94 15.36 14.65 2.72
C ASN A 94 14.75 13.35 2.14
N ALA A 95 14.41 13.36 0.84
CA ALA A 95 13.78 12.20 0.19
C ALA A 95 14.66 10.96 0.24
N VAL A 96 15.95 11.12 -0.05
CA VAL A 96 16.92 10.01 -0.04
C VAL A 96 17.04 9.37 1.35
N GLU A 97 17.12 10.20 2.39
CA GLU A 97 17.25 9.74 3.77
C GLU A 97 16.00 8.99 4.23
N ASN A 98 14.82 9.51 3.89
CA ASN A 98 13.54 8.85 4.19
C ASN A 98 13.45 7.49 3.49
N LEU A 99 13.71 7.42 2.19
CA LEU A 99 13.67 6.15 1.45
C LEU A 99 14.74 5.17 1.94
N LYS A 100 15.93 5.65 2.34
CA LYS A 100 16.99 4.82 2.94
C LYS A 100 16.54 4.14 4.22
N ILE A 101 15.78 4.83 5.08
CA ILE A 101 15.24 4.23 6.30
C ILE A 101 14.30 3.07 5.94
N ILE A 102 13.36 3.29 5.02
CA ILE A 102 12.39 2.26 4.59
C ILE A 102 13.11 1.07 3.95
N ALA A 103 14.09 1.33 3.06
CA ALA A 103 14.88 0.29 2.43
C ALA A 103 15.64 -0.58 3.44
N LYS A 104 16.21 0.05 4.47
CA LYS A 104 16.89 -0.66 5.56
C LYS A 104 15.94 -1.51 6.40
N LEU A 105 14.75 -0.99 6.73
CA LEU A 105 13.74 -1.73 7.48
C LEU A 105 13.25 -2.98 6.72
N ARG A 106 13.22 -2.90 5.39
CA ARG A 106 12.90 -4.04 4.51
C ARG A 106 14.07 -4.97 4.21
N GLY A 107 15.28 -4.64 4.66
CA GLY A 107 16.50 -5.43 4.41
C GLY A 107 17.09 -5.27 2.99
N ASN A 108 16.57 -4.37 2.17
CA ASN A 108 16.91 -4.23 0.74
C ASN A 108 17.53 -2.88 0.40
N TYR A 109 18.47 -2.39 1.21
CA TYR A 109 19.09 -1.11 0.91
C TYR A 109 20.00 -1.19 -0.31
N ASN A 110 19.62 -0.45 -1.36
CA ASN A 110 20.44 -0.20 -2.53
C ASN A 110 20.28 1.27 -2.96
N ARG A 111 21.40 2.00 -3.03
CA ARG A 111 21.41 3.41 -3.42
C ARG A 111 20.88 3.62 -4.83
N LYS A 112 21.24 2.74 -5.77
CA LYS A 112 20.81 2.83 -7.16
C LYS A 112 19.29 2.76 -7.28
N THR A 113 18.66 1.83 -6.56
CA THR A 113 17.20 1.70 -6.52
C THR A 113 16.51 2.98 -6.02
N ILE A 114 17.07 3.65 -5.01
CA ILE A 114 16.53 4.92 -4.51
C ILE A 114 16.59 6.00 -5.60
N ASP A 115 17.72 6.13 -6.29
CA ASP A 115 17.86 7.13 -7.37
C ASP A 115 16.92 6.80 -8.55
N GLU A 116 16.74 5.52 -8.90
CA GLU A 116 15.82 5.05 -9.94
C GLU A 116 14.35 5.41 -9.63
N VAL A 117 13.87 5.09 -8.43
CA VAL A 117 12.48 5.40 -8.07
C VAL A 117 12.24 6.91 -7.92
N LEU A 118 13.23 7.68 -7.46
CA LEU A 118 13.12 9.14 -7.41
C LEU A 118 13.05 9.76 -8.81
N ASN A 119 13.78 9.21 -9.78
CA ASN A 119 13.62 9.59 -11.19
C ASN A 119 12.22 9.25 -11.70
N LEU A 120 11.74 8.03 -11.45
CA LEU A 120 10.43 7.56 -11.92
C LEU A 120 9.28 8.45 -11.44
N VAL A 121 9.36 8.93 -10.20
CA VAL A 121 8.34 9.82 -9.63
C VAL A 121 8.63 11.31 -9.83
N CYS A 122 9.62 11.68 -10.65
CA CYS A 122 10.03 13.05 -10.94
C CYS A 122 10.38 13.86 -9.67
N LEU A 123 11.14 13.25 -8.77
CA LEU A 123 11.66 13.89 -7.55
C LEU A 123 13.19 13.92 -7.47
N TYR A 124 13.88 13.47 -8.50
CA TYR A 124 15.34 13.35 -8.49
C TYR A 124 16.04 14.69 -8.22
N ASP A 125 15.63 15.76 -8.88
CA ASP A 125 16.23 17.09 -8.72
C ASP A 125 15.97 17.69 -7.33
N ALA A 126 14.89 17.28 -6.67
CA ALA A 126 14.52 17.71 -5.33
C ALA A 126 14.95 16.73 -4.23
N LYS A 127 15.73 15.69 -4.56
CA LYS A 127 16.02 14.57 -3.65
C LYS A 127 16.70 14.94 -2.34
N TYR A 128 17.40 16.07 -2.29
CA TYR A 128 18.07 16.58 -1.10
C TYR A 128 17.28 17.68 -0.36
N LYS A 129 16.14 18.11 -0.90
CA LYS A 129 15.23 19.02 -0.21
C LYS A 129 14.56 18.31 0.96
N LYS A 130 14.40 18.97 2.12
CA LYS A 130 13.74 18.38 3.29
C LYS A 130 12.27 18.11 3.02
N PHE A 131 11.75 17.03 3.58
CA PHE A 131 10.37 16.60 3.36
C PHE A 131 9.34 17.65 3.83
N LYS A 132 9.61 18.37 4.91
CA LYS A 132 8.76 19.47 5.38
C LYS A 132 8.51 20.55 4.31
N ASP A 133 9.49 20.77 3.44
CA ASP A 133 9.45 21.79 2.39
C ASP A 133 8.84 21.27 1.06
N PHE A 134 8.38 20.00 1.04
CA PHE A 134 7.71 19.42 -0.10
C PHE A 134 6.27 19.94 -0.22
N SER A 135 5.82 20.20 -1.44
CA SER A 135 4.39 20.38 -1.73
C SER A 135 3.61 19.08 -1.47
N LEU A 136 2.31 19.17 -1.33
CA LEU A 136 1.45 17.99 -1.15
C LEU A 136 1.68 16.94 -2.24
N GLY A 137 1.74 17.37 -3.51
CA GLY A 137 1.99 16.47 -4.63
C GLY A 137 3.40 15.83 -4.59
N MET A 138 4.42 16.55 -4.10
CA MET A 138 5.75 15.97 -3.88
C MET A 138 5.73 14.94 -2.75
N LYS A 139 5.00 15.19 -1.67
CA LYS A 139 4.82 14.25 -0.56
C LYS A 139 4.15 12.96 -1.02
N GLN A 140 3.08 13.08 -1.82
CA GLN A 140 2.40 11.91 -2.40
C GLN A 140 3.32 11.13 -3.35
N ARG A 141 4.06 11.81 -4.23
CA ARG A 141 5.01 11.13 -5.12
C ARG A 141 6.12 10.41 -4.37
N LEU A 142 6.63 10.97 -3.27
CA LEU A 142 7.59 10.27 -2.42
C LEU A 142 6.97 9.01 -1.77
N GLY A 143 5.69 9.08 -1.38
CA GLY A 143 4.93 7.92 -0.92
C GLY A 143 4.88 6.81 -1.97
N ILE A 144 4.57 7.19 -3.23
CA ILE A 144 4.57 6.24 -4.35
C ILE A 144 5.96 5.63 -4.53
N ALA A 145 7.04 6.44 -4.51
CA ALA A 145 8.41 5.94 -4.58
C ALA A 145 8.70 4.89 -3.50
N ALA A 146 8.28 5.15 -2.26
CA ALA A 146 8.44 4.20 -1.16
C ALA A 146 7.66 2.90 -1.36
N ALA A 147 6.44 2.99 -1.92
CA ALA A 147 5.60 1.84 -2.19
C ALA A 147 6.15 0.94 -3.31
N ILE A 148 6.77 1.52 -4.35
CA ILE A 148 7.24 0.76 -5.53
C ILE A 148 8.71 0.34 -5.47
N MET A 149 9.53 0.90 -4.58
CA MET A 149 11.00 0.72 -4.63
C MET A 149 11.47 -0.72 -4.40
N HIS A 150 10.62 -1.60 -3.89
CA HIS A 150 10.91 -3.03 -3.69
C HIS A 150 10.28 -3.92 -4.76
N SER A 151 9.81 -3.32 -5.88
CA SER A 151 9.19 -4.02 -7.00
C SER A 151 8.04 -4.94 -6.58
N PRO A 152 7.00 -4.41 -5.92
CA PRO A 152 5.89 -5.22 -5.43
C PRO A 152 5.09 -5.81 -6.58
N GLU A 153 4.44 -6.97 -6.32
CA GLU A 153 3.50 -7.60 -7.25
C GLU A 153 2.09 -6.99 -7.17
N LEU A 154 1.77 -6.34 -6.06
CA LEU A 154 0.50 -5.67 -5.80
C LEU A 154 0.73 -4.27 -5.23
N LEU A 155 0.03 -3.27 -5.77
CA LEU A 155 -0.01 -1.90 -5.24
C LEU A 155 -1.41 -1.58 -4.72
N ILE A 156 -1.49 -1.05 -3.49
CA ILE A 156 -2.71 -0.52 -2.89
C ILE A 156 -2.46 0.96 -2.55
N LEU A 157 -3.14 1.87 -3.28
CA LEU A 157 -2.91 3.31 -3.22
C LEU A 157 -4.19 4.07 -2.85
#